data_ed4f780d4e9fe955eba031eab7420f06
#
_entry.id   ed4f780d4e9fe955eba031eab7420f06
#
_cell.length_a   1.000
_cell.length_b   1.000
_cell.length_c   1.000
_cell.angle_alpha   90.00
_cell.angle_beta   90.00
_cell.angle_gamma   90.00
#
_symmetry.space_group_name_H-M   'P 1'
#
loop_
_entity.id
_entity.type
_entity.pdbx_description
1 polymer ?
#
loop_
_entity_poly.entity_id
_entity_poly.type
_entity_poly.pdbx_seq_one_letter_code
_entity_poly.pdbx_strand_id
1 'polypeptide(L)'
;MHQVSKFFSALLITVTGTTAPSLAGDNVILETVRAAESRLGGRIGISVHDTGSDERWDYRADERFPLSSTFKPFACAAVLARIESGAERLHRVVEFEEQDLVTYSPVTETRVTTVGMTIAELCEATITLSDNTAGNLILESLGGPSALTDFMRTIGDMTTRLDRWETDLNEGTPGDKRDTTTPHAAAQSLQQLLMGPTLSAGSREQLTTWMENDKVADALLRSALPEGWRIADKTGAGGHGARSIIAMVWPPASQPVVIAIYMAENDASFADRNQAIAEIGAAIVETVGN
;
A
#
# COMPACT_ATOMS: atom_id res chain seq x y z
N MET A 1 60.82 -20.83 54.83
CA MET A 1 59.37 -20.70 55.11
C MET A 1 58.85 -19.67 54.17
N HIS A 2 58.20 -20.10 53.03
CA HIS A 2 57.63 -19.23 52.00
C HIS A 2 56.14 -19.31 52.16
N GLN A 3 55.51 -18.15 52.46
CA GLN A 3 54.05 -18.00 52.43
C GLN A 3 53.63 -17.66 51.00
N VAL A 4 52.77 -18.49 50.44
CA VAL A 4 52.09 -18.24 49.14
C VAL A 4 50.71 -17.62 49.42
N SER A 5 50.59 -16.37 49.09
CA SER A 5 49.30 -15.63 49.13
C SER A 5 48.44 -15.96 47.88
N LYS A 6 47.27 -16.55 48.12
CA LYS A 6 46.25 -16.79 47.01
C LYS A 6 45.34 -15.62 46.88
N PHE A 7 45.42 -14.92 45.72
CA PHE A 7 44.41 -13.93 45.33
C PHE A 7 43.24 -14.66 44.72
N PHE A 8 42.04 -14.49 45.27
CA PHE A 8 40.79 -14.86 44.67
C PHE A 8 40.26 -13.63 43.92
N SER A 9 40.21 -13.69 42.56
CA SER A 9 39.49 -12.73 41.73
C SER A 9 38.05 -13.16 41.64
N ALA A 10 37.12 -12.35 42.15
CA ALA A 10 35.70 -12.52 41.98
C ALA A 10 35.30 -11.91 40.60
N LEU A 11 34.83 -12.77 39.70
CA LEU A 11 34.27 -12.38 38.40
C LEU A 11 32.82 -11.92 38.62
N LEU A 12 32.59 -10.63 38.49
CA LEU A 12 31.24 -10.05 38.53
C LEU A 12 30.57 -10.23 37.14
N ILE A 13 29.64 -11.19 37.04
CA ILE A 13 28.82 -11.38 35.83
C ILE A 13 27.65 -10.37 35.90
N THR A 14 27.75 -9.31 35.13
CA THR A 14 26.61 -8.41 34.87
C THR A 14 25.67 -9.08 33.86
N VAL A 15 24.54 -9.57 34.34
CA VAL A 15 23.43 -10.02 33.51
C VAL A 15 22.72 -8.75 32.95
N THR A 16 22.99 -8.42 31.69
CA THR A 16 22.18 -7.44 30.95
C THR A 16 20.86 -8.12 30.61
N GLY A 17 19.81 -7.75 31.32
CA GLY A 17 18.47 -8.18 31.00
C GLY A 17 18.05 -7.56 29.65
N THR A 18 18.02 -8.37 28.62
CA THR A 18 17.30 -8.04 27.39
C THR A 18 15.81 -8.13 27.73
N THR A 19 15.13 -6.97 27.77
CA THR A 19 13.67 -6.93 27.80
C THR A 19 13.18 -7.50 26.48
N ALA A 20 12.57 -8.70 26.53
CA ALA A 20 11.83 -9.23 25.38
C ALA A 20 10.68 -8.26 25.03
N PRO A 21 10.45 -7.96 23.76
CA PRO A 21 9.32 -7.14 23.36
C PRO A 21 8.01 -7.80 23.80
N SER A 22 7.00 -6.96 24.07
CA SER A 22 5.69 -7.37 24.58
C SER A 22 4.96 -8.24 23.56
N LEU A 23 4.85 -9.53 23.79
CA LEU A 23 4.12 -10.50 22.97
C LEU A 23 2.59 -10.24 22.93
N ALA A 24 2.06 -9.27 23.68
CA ALA A 24 0.63 -9.04 23.78
C ALA A 24 0.05 -8.27 22.57
N GLY A 25 0.80 -7.28 22.03
CA GLY A 25 0.36 -6.50 20.87
C GLY A 25 0.41 -7.28 19.56
N ASP A 26 1.41 -8.16 19.40
CA ASP A 26 1.56 -9.03 18.22
C ASP A 26 0.36 -9.93 17.99
N ASN A 27 -0.31 -10.32 19.06
CA ASN A 27 -1.40 -11.28 19.01
C ASN A 27 -2.72 -10.64 18.51
N VAL A 28 -3.03 -9.39 18.90
CA VAL A 28 -4.31 -8.74 18.59
C VAL A 28 -4.52 -8.54 17.09
N ILE A 29 -3.51 -8.00 16.39
CA ILE A 29 -3.59 -7.80 14.93
C ILE A 29 -3.76 -9.14 14.22
N LEU A 30 -2.87 -10.11 14.51
CA LEU A 30 -2.87 -11.43 13.85
C LEU A 30 -4.10 -12.26 14.20
N GLU A 31 -4.62 -12.16 15.42
CA GLU A 31 -5.87 -12.80 15.83
C GLU A 31 -7.07 -12.21 15.08
N THR A 32 -7.14 -10.88 14.97
CA THR A 32 -8.19 -10.19 14.20
C THR A 32 -8.18 -10.62 12.74
N VAL A 33 -6.99 -10.70 12.11
CA VAL A 33 -6.85 -11.15 10.72
C VAL A 33 -7.33 -12.58 10.54
N ARG A 34 -6.94 -13.51 11.42
CA ARG A 34 -7.37 -14.92 11.36
C ARG A 34 -8.87 -15.06 11.58
N ALA A 35 -9.44 -14.29 12.50
CA ALA A 35 -10.88 -14.27 12.75
C ALA A 35 -11.65 -13.75 11.53
N ALA A 36 -11.18 -12.67 10.90
CA ALA A 36 -11.76 -12.14 9.68
C ALA A 36 -11.64 -13.13 8.50
N GLU A 37 -10.49 -13.76 8.30
CA GLU A 37 -10.27 -14.78 7.28
C GLU A 37 -11.22 -15.97 7.46
N SER A 38 -11.36 -16.46 8.71
CA SER A 38 -12.28 -17.56 9.03
C SER A 38 -13.75 -17.19 8.78
N ARG A 39 -14.13 -15.94 9.07
CA ARG A 39 -15.50 -15.44 8.88
C ARG A 39 -15.87 -15.24 7.41
N LEU A 40 -14.97 -14.66 6.63
CA LEU A 40 -15.22 -14.31 5.22
C LEU A 40 -15.00 -15.49 4.27
N GLY A 41 -14.20 -16.47 4.67
CA GLY A 41 -13.61 -17.47 3.76
C GLY A 41 -12.53 -16.87 2.86
N GLY A 42 -11.89 -17.70 2.05
CA GLY A 42 -10.80 -17.27 1.16
C GLY A 42 -9.50 -16.97 1.88
N ARG A 43 -8.77 -15.94 1.42
CA ARG A 43 -7.46 -15.59 1.96
C ARG A 43 -7.37 -14.11 2.31
N ILE A 44 -6.71 -13.81 3.45
CA ILE A 44 -6.33 -12.46 3.83
C ILE A 44 -4.81 -12.44 4.04
N GLY A 45 -4.12 -11.50 3.39
CA GLY A 45 -2.70 -11.25 3.61
C GLY A 45 -2.48 -9.85 4.13
N ILE A 46 -1.62 -9.69 5.12
CA ILE A 46 -1.22 -8.38 5.64
C ILE A 46 0.29 -8.26 5.79
N SER A 47 0.77 -7.03 5.65
CA SER A 47 2.07 -6.59 6.13
C SER A 47 1.92 -5.21 6.76
N VAL A 48 2.26 -5.10 8.03
CA VAL A 48 2.23 -3.86 8.80
C VAL A 48 3.63 -3.62 9.35
N HIS A 49 4.16 -2.40 9.17
CA HIS A 49 5.48 -2.02 9.63
C HIS A 49 5.39 -0.68 10.38
N ASP A 50 5.63 -0.71 11.68
CA ASP A 50 5.89 0.48 12.47
C ASP A 50 7.34 0.94 12.23
N THR A 51 7.51 2.06 11.54
CA THR A 51 8.85 2.56 11.19
C THR A 51 9.59 3.19 12.38
N GLY A 52 8.92 3.39 13.50
CA GLY A 52 9.50 3.92 14.73
C GLY A 52 10.16 2.86 15.59
N SER A 53 9.48 1.75 15.81
CA SER A 53 9.98 0.61 16.59
C SER A 53 10.70 -0.45 15.75
N ASP A 54 10.50 -0.42 14.42
CA ASP A 54 10.85 -1.46 13.44
C ASP A 54 10.09 -2.79 13.65
N GLU A 55 9.01 -2.77 14.44
CA GLU A 55 8.13 -3.93 14.61
C GLU A 55 7.31 -4.20 13.36
N ARG A 56 7.04 -5.51 13.12
CA ARG A 56 6.30 -5.98 11.94
C ARG A 56 5.27 -7.01 12.32
N TRP A 57 4.10 -6.92 11.68
CA TRP A 57 3.02 -7.88 11.81
C TRP A 57 2.65 -8.40 10.42
N ASP A 58 3.11 -9.60 10.12
CA ASP A 58 2.98 -10.24 8.82
C ASP A 58 2.13 -11.50 8.90
N TYR A 59 1.14 -11.61 8.02
CA TYR A 59 0.34 -12.83 7.83
C TYR A 59 0.12 -13.06 6.35
N ARG A 60 0.46 -14.23 5.82
CA ARG A 60 0.48 -14.52 4.38
C ARG A 60 1.14 -13.40 3.56
N ALA A 61 2.13 -12.74 4.15
CA ALA A 61 2.71 -11.51 3.62
C ALA A 61 3.47 -11.71 2.31
N ASP A 62 3.92 -12.93 2.02
CA ASP A 62 4.63 -13.31 0.80
C ASP A 62 3.75 -14.08 -0.20
N GLU A 63 2.47 -14.29 0.10
CA GLU A 63 1.52 -14.84 -0.86
C GLU A 63 1.07 -13.77 -1.85
N ARG A 64 0.79 -14.20 -3.11
CA ARG A 64 0.33 -13.29 -4.16
C ARG A 64 -1.15 -13.01 -4.05
N PHE A 65 -1.50 -11.74 -4.22
CA PHE A 65 -2.87 -11.22 -4.28
C PHE A 65 -3.02 -10.29 -5.47
N PRO A 66 -4.24 -10.15 -6.05
CA PRO A 66 -4.52 -9.18 -7.10
C PRO A 66 -4.20 -7.76 -6.64
N LEU A 67 -3.47 -7.00 -7.47
CA LEU A 67 -3.18 -5.59 -7.24
C LEU A 67 -4.46 -4.75 -7.23
N SER A 68 -5.32 -5.00 -8.22
CA SER A 68 -6.43 -4.10 -8.53
C SER A 68 -5.95 -2.64 -8.50
N SER A 69 -6.76 -1.69 -8.10
CA SER A 69 -6.40 -0.26 -8.13
C SER A 69 -5.26 0.17 -7.19
N THR A 70 -4.67 -0.74 -6.39
CA THR A 70 -3.48 -0.38 -5.58
C THR A 70 -2.22 -0.15 -6.43
N PHE A 71 -2.23 -0.48 -7.73
CA PHE A 71 -1.16 -0.10 -8.65
C PHE A 71 -1.08 1.41 -8.94
N LYS A 72 -2.19 2.14 -8.80
CA LYS A 72 -2.34 3.53 -9.27
C LYS A 72 -1.35 4.52 -8.63
N PRO A 73 -1.10 4.49 -7.31
CA PRO A 73 -0.03 5.29 -6.72
C PRO A 73 1.35 4.93 -7.25
N PHE A 74 1.63 3.65 -7.52
CA PHE A 74 2.90 3.21 -8.08
C PHE A 74 3.10 3.74 -9.50
N ALA A 75 2.03 3.75 -10.33
CA ALA A 75 2.07 4.33 -11.66
C ALA A 75 2.31 5.85 -11.63
N CYS A 76 1.63 6.58 -10.74
CA CYS A 76 1.88 8.01 -10.56
C CYS A 76 3.26 8.31 -10.00
N ALA A 77 3.80 7.46 -9.12
CA ALA A 77 5.20 7.57 -8.66
C ALA A 77 6.20 7.39 -9.82
N ALA A 78 5.96 6.42 -10.71
CA ALA A 78 6.77 6.23 -11.91
C ALA A 78 6.74 7.46 -12.82
N VAL A 79 5.57 8.10 -12.99
CA VAL A 79 5.44 9.37 -13.72
C VAL A 79 6.23 10.49 -13.03
N LEU A 80 6.13 10.62 -11.70
CA LEU A 80 6.90 11.64 -10.95
C LEU A 80 8.41 11.44 -11.12
N ALA A 81 8.90 10.20 -11.09
CA ALA A 81 10.31 9.89 -11.36
C ALA A 81 10.73 10.30 -12.79
N ARG A 82 9.86 10.11 -13.79
CA ARG A 82 10.12 10.59 -15.17
C ARG A 82 10.12 12.11 -15.27
N ILE A 83 9.30 12.80 -14.47
CA ILE A 83 9.30 14.27 -14.41
C ILE A 83 10.64 14.77 -13.84
N GLU A 84 11.14 14.14 -12.79
CA GLU A 84 12.44 14.50 -12.19
C GLU A 84 13.60 14.29 -13.15
N SER A 85 13.53 13.29 -14.01
CA SER A 85 14.52 13.05 -15.07
C SER A 85 14.35 13.95 -16.30
N GLY A 86 13.29 14.78 -16.36
CA GLY A 86 12.97 15.63 -17.51
C GLY A 86 12.31 14.89 -18.68
N ALA A 87 11.94 13.61 -18.51
CA ALA A 87 11.30 12.79 -19.54
C ALA A 87 9.77 12.96 -19.60
N GLU A 88 9.16 13.65 -18.61
CA GLU A 88 7.73 13.94 -18.55
C GLU A 88 7.50 15.31 -17.89
N ARG A 89 6.26 15.85 -17.97
CA ARG A 89 5.87 17.13 -17.36
C ARG A 89 4.46 17.03 -16.78
N LEU A 90 4.26 17.46 -15.53
CA LEU A 90 2.96 17.45 -14.83
C LEU A 90 1.86 18.17 -15.61
N HIS A 91 2.21 19.23 -16.34
CA HIS A 91 1.26 20.05 -17.09
C HIS A 91 1.09 19.61 -18.55
N ARG A 92 1.72 18.51 -18.98
CA ARG A 92 1.46 17.96 -20.32
C ARG A 92 0.00 17.50 -20.37
N VAL A 93 -0.71 17.99 -21.36
CA VAL A 93 -2.10 17.58 -21.63
C VAL A 93 -2.07 16.26 -22.40
N VAL A 94 -2.91 15.33 -21.98
CA VAL A 94 -3.25 14.09 -22.66
C VAL A 94 -4.65 14.23 -23.21
N GLU A 95 -4.80 14.14 -24.52
CA GLU A 95 -6.09 14.12 -25.20
C GLU A 95 -6.62 12.69 -25.21
N PHE A 96 -7.93 12.53 -25.07
CA PHE A 96 -8.61 11.24 -25.12
C PHE A 96 -10.05 11.45 -25.58
N GLU A 97 -10.66 10.40 -26.10
CA GLU A 97 -12.00 10.41 -26.69
C GLU A 97 -12.94 9.46 -25.96
N GLU A 98 -14.23 9.49 -26.28
CA GLU A 98 -15.25 8.62 -25.66
C GLU A 98 -14.93 7.13 -25.82
N GLN A 99 -14.28 6.74 -26.92
CA GLN A 99 -13.86 5.35 -27.16
C GLN A 99 -12.74 4.85 -26.23
N ASP A 100 -12.03 5.74 -25.58
CA ASP A 100 -10.95 5.41 -24.63
C ASP A 100 -11.51 5.15 -23.21
N LEU A 101 -12.79 5.49 -22.99
CA LEU A 101 -13.43 5.30 -21.70
C LEU A 101 -13.64 3.81 -21.40
N VAL A 102 -13.25 3.42 -20.19
CA VAL A 102 -13.55 2.11 -19.65
C VAL A 102 -14.48 2.23 -18.43
N THR A 103 -15.05 1.12 -18.00
CA THR A 103 -15.96 1.09 -16.85
C THR A 103 -15.33 1.71 -15.61
N TYR A 104 -16.10 2.52 -14.90
CA TYR A 104 -15.72 3.29 -13.71
C TYR A 104 -14.67 4.37 -13.99
N SER A 105 -15.13 5.43 -14.64
CA SER A 105 -14.31 6.58 -15.05
C SER A 105 -14.98 7.91 -14.66
N PRO A 106 -15.24 8.13 -13.34
CA PRO A 106 -16.13 9.20 -12.86
C PRO A 106 -15.63 10.62 -13.14
N VAL A 107 -14.35 10.80 -13.42
CA VAL A 107 -13.78 12.11 -13.77
C VAL A 107 -13.60 12.21 -15.27
N THR A 108 -12.92 11.24 -15.89
CA THR A 108 -12.60 11.30 -17.33
C THR A 108 -13.85 11.28 -18.20
N GLU A 109 -14.93 10.57 -17.84
CA GLU A 109 -16.18 10.58 -18.58
C GLU A 109 -16.80 12.00 -18.71
N THR A 110 -16.52 12.90 -17.78
CA THR A 110 -16.98 14.29 -17.82
C THR A 110 -16.07 15.21 -18.63
N ARG A 111 -14.94 14.71 -19.12
CA ARG A 111 -13.89 15.48 -19.78
C ARG A 111 -13.66 15.15 -21.26
N VAL A 112 -14.37 14.16 -21.83
CA VAL A 112 -14.23 13.72 -23.24
C VAL A 112 -14.54 14.80 -24.27
N THR A 113 -15.28 15.84 -23.90
CA THR A 113 -15.60 16.99 -24.78
C THR A 113 -14.69 18.19 -24.57
N THR A 114 -13.65 18.05 -23.76
CA THR A 114 -12.68 19.11 -23.43
C THR A 114 -11.36 18.91 -24.18
N VAL A 115 -10.39 19.79 -23.94
CA VAL A 115 -9.04 19.69 -24.51
C VAL A 115 -8.18 18.59 -23.84
N GLY A 116 -8.79 17.63 -23.16
CA GLY A 116 -8.07 16.58 -22.42
C GLY A 116 -7.80 16.96 -20.96
N MET A 117 -6.89 16.20 -20.33
CA MET A 117 -6.47 16.40 -18.93
C MET A 117 -4.95 16.41 -18.83
N THR A 118 -4.43 17.19 -17.89
CA THR A 118 -2.98 17.15 -17.59
C THR A 118 -2.60 15.87 -16.90
N ILE A 119 -1.32 15.49 -16.96
CA ILE A 119 -0.75 14.36 -16.21
C ILE A 119 -1.06 14.49 -14.70
N ALA A 120 -1.00 15.70 -14.15
CA ALA A 120 -1.36 15.96 -12.76
C ALA A 120 -2.82 15.63 -12.46
N GLU A 121 -3.76 16.11 -13.29
CA GLU A 121 -5.20 15.84 -13.14
C GLU A 121 -5.54 14.35 -13.31
N LEU A 122 -4.85 13.65 -14.22
CA LEU A 122 -5.01 12.20 -14.39
C LEU A 122 -4.52 11.42 -13.16
N CYS A 123 -3.35 11.78 -12.59
CA CYS A 123 -2.88 11.18 -11.35
C CYS A 123 -3.82 11.47 -10.18
N GLU A 124 -4.32 12.69 -10.04
CA GLU A 124 -5.31 13.04 -9.04
C GLU A 124 -6.59 12.20 -9.21
N ALA A 125 -7.16 12.14 -10.40
CA ALA A 125 -8.38 11.39 -10.67
C ALA A 125 -8.22 9.89 -10.39
N THR A 126 -7.12 9.28 -10.84
CA THR A 126 -6.91 7.85 -10.68
C THR A 126 -6.60 7.46 -9.23
N ILE A 127 -5.96 8.32 -8.44
CA ILE A 127 -5.70 8.05 -7.03
C ILE A 127 -6.94 8.37 -6.18
N THR A 128 -7.51 9.58 -6.30
CA THR A 128 -8.55 10.06 -5.36
C THR A 128 -9.92 9.43 -5.60
N LEU A 129 -10.31 9.19 -6.86
CA LEU A 129 -11.59 8.60 -7.23
C LEU A 129 -11.46 7.24 -7.91
N SER A 130 -10.24 6.72 -7.98
CA SER A 130 -9.95 5.44 -8.62
C SER A 130 -10.38 5.34 -10.08
N ASP A 131 -10.38 6.46 -10.83
CA ASP A 131 -10.74 6.53 -12.23
C ASP A 131 -9.88 5.59 -13.08
N ASN A 132 -10.53 4.66 -13.80
CA ASN A 132 -9.84 3.61 -14.55
C ASN A 132 -9.27 4.09 -15.88
N THR A 133 -9.99 4.95 -16.58
CA THR A 133 -9.48 5.57 -17.82
C THR A 133 -8.28 6.45 -17.51
N ALA A 134 -8.33 7.26 -16.46
CA ALA A 134 -7.17 8.02 -16.04
C ALA A 134 -5.98 7.10 -15.70
N GLY A 135 -6.22 5.95 -15.05
CA GLY A 135 -5.21 4.93 -14.80
C GLY A 135 -4.57 4.40 -16.08
N ASN A 136 -5.37 4.07 -17.09
CA ASN A 136 -4.89 3.64 -18.41
C ASN A 136 -4.06 4.72 -19.11
N LEU A 137 -4.52 5.98 -19.11
CA LEU A 137 -3.80 7.10 -19.74
C LEU A 137 -2.44 7.36 -19.04
N ILE A 138 -2.36 7.19 -17.72
CA ILE A 138 -1.09 7.22 -16.98
C ILE A 138 -0.20 6.05 -17.37
N LEU A 139 -0.72 4.82 -17.44
CA LEU A 139 0.05 3.66 -17.91
C LEU A 139 0.54 3.85 -19.36
N GLU A 140 -0.28 4.40 -20.24
CA GLU A 140 0.09 4.71 -21.61
C GLU A 140 1.25 5.71 -21.65
N SER A 141 1.21 6.75 -20.82
CA SER A 141 2.31 7.74 -20.72
C SER A 141 3.62 7.12 -20.27
N LEU A 142 3.58 6.02 -19.54
CA LEU A 142 4.75 5.25 -19.10
C LEU A 142 5.31 4.33 -20.21
N GLY A 143 4.45 3.89 -21.13
CA GLY A 143 4.75 2.88 -22.16
C GLY A 143 4.05 1.54 -21.92
N GLY A 144 2.99 1.52 -21.12
CA GLY A 144 2.11 0.37 -20.85
C GLY A 144 2.37 -0.31 -19.51
N PRO A 145 1.56 -1.35 -19.19
CA PRO A 145 1.66 -2.08 -17.91
C PRO A 145 3.05 -2.62 -17.57
N SER A 146 3.77 -3.13 -18.58
CA SER A 146 5.14 -3.66 -18.38
C SER A 146 6.13 -2.57 -17.92
N ALA A 147 5.95 -1.32 -18.37
CA ALA A 147 6.81 -0.22 -17.94
C ALA A 147 6.64 0.10 -16.46
N LEU A 148 5.42 -0.07 -15.88
CA LEU A 148 5.25 -0.01 -14.44
C LEU A 148 6.00 -1.16 -13.75
N THR A 149 5.89 -2.37 -14.27
CA THR A 149 6.65 -3.53 -13.73
C THR A 149 8.15 -3.23 -13.73
N ASP A 150 8.68 -2.67 -14.81
CA ASP A 150 10.10 -2.30 -14.91
C ASP A 150 10.47 -1.23 -13.88
N PHE A 151 9.62 -0.21 -13.70
CA PHE A 151 9.83 0.79 -12.64
C PHE A 151 9.89 0.16 -11.25
N MET A 152 8.97 -0.77 -10.93
CA MET A 152 9.01 -1.47 -9.63
C MET A 152 10.36 -2.20 -9.43
N ARG A 153 10.94 -2.78 -10.49
CA ARG A 153 12.28 -3.41 -10.41
C ARG A 153 13.37 -2.38 -10.08
N THR A 154 13.26 -1.16 -10.57
CA THR A 154 14.26 -0.10 -10.27
C THR A 154 14.25 0.33 -8.81
N ILE A 155 13.12 0.20 -8.12
CA ILE A 155 13.00 0.51 -6.69
C ILE A 155 13.21 -0.71 -5.78
N GLY A 156 13.60 -1.85 -6.35
CA GLY A 156 13.94 -3.08 -5.61
C GLY A 156 12.77 -4.06 -5.43
N ASP A 157 11.58 -3.76 -5.92
CA ASP A 157 10.44 -4.69 -5.87
C ASP A 157 10.51 -5.70 -7.02
N MET A 158 10.95 -6.91 -6.69
CA MET A 158 11.07 -8.02 -7.64
C MET A 158 9.78 -8.85 -7.76
N THR A 159 8.73 -8.49 -7.01
CA THR A 159 7.52 -9.29 -6.85
C THR A 159 6.33 -8.72 -7.61
N THR A 160 6.04 -7.43 -7.42
CA THR A 160 4.90 -6.74 -8.04
C THR A 160 5.02 -6.75 -9.56
N ARG A 161 3.93 -7.06 -10.23
CA ARG A 161 3.84 -7.02 -11.69
C ARG A 161 2.48 -6.56 -12.16
N LEU A 162 2.45 -5.76 -13.21
CA LEU A 162 1.27 -5.38 -13.95
C LEU A 162 1.43 -5.86 -15.40
N ASP A 163 0.43 -6.55 -15.90
CA ASP A 163 0.49 -7.23 -17.20
C ASP A 163 -0.60 -6.75 -18.16
N ARG A 164 -1.72 -6.27 -17.60
CA ARG A 164 -2.92 -5.89 -18.33
C ARG A 164 -3.34 -4.46 -18.02
N TRP A 165 -4.24 -3.95 -18.84
CA TRP A 165 -4.87 -2.64 -18.67
C TRP A 165 -6.10 -2.73 -17.77
N GLU A 166 -6.61 -1.59 -17.29
CA GLU A 166 -7.95 -1.51 -16.74
C GLU A 166 -8.96 -1.80 -17.88
N THR A 167 -9.96 -2.65 -17.68
CA THR A 167 -10.37 -3.23 -16.39
C THR A 167 -9.95 -4.70 -16.26
N ASP A 168 -9.28 -5.28 -17.25
CA ASP A 168 -8.89 -6.71 -17.31
C ASP A 168 -7.93 -7.11 -16.16
N LEU A 169 -7.12 -6.17 -15.69
CA LEU A 169 -6.21 -6.40 -14.56
C LEU A 169 -6.94 -6.75 -13.24
N ASN A 170 -8.25 -6.47 -13.16
CA ASN A 170 -9.08 -6.74 -11.99
C ASN A 170 -9.71 -8.15 -12.00
N GLU A 171 -9.43 -9.00 -12.99
CA GLU A 171 -10.00 -10.35 -13.06
C GLU A 171 -9.75 -11.15 -11.79
N GLY A 172 -8.53 -11.17 -11.27
CA GLY A 172 -8.19 -11.77 -9.98
C GLY A 172 -8.35 -13.28 -9.92
N THR A 173 -8.28 -13.98 -11.06
CA THR A 173 -8.44 -15.44 -11.15
C THR A 173 -7.48 -16.17 -10.20
N PRO A 174 -7.99 -17.10 -9.35
CA PRO A 174 -7.16 -17.85 -8.41
C PRO A 174 -5.99 -18.57 -9.12
N GLY A 175 -4.79 -18.38 -8.59
CA GLY A 175 -3.56 -18.97 -9.14
C GLY A 175 -2.93 -18.22 -10.32
N ASP A 176 -3.60 -17.23 -10.90
CA ASP A 176 -3.00 -16.34 -11.91
C ASP A 176 -1.99 -15.39 -11.24
N LYS A 177 -0.80 -15.30 -11.82
CA LYS A 177 0.26 -14.42 -11.31
C LYS A 177 0.27 -13.04 -11.98
N ARG A 178 -0.52 -12.85 -13.06
CA ARG A 178 -0.64 -11.55 -13.72
C ARG A 178 -1.30 -10.56 -12.77
N ASP A 179 -0.88 -9.31 -12.85
CA ASP A 179 -1.46 -8.18 -12.10
C ASP A 179 -1.50 -8.42 -10.58
N THR A 180 -0.42 -8.98 -10.03
CA THR A 180 -0.33 -9.34 -8.61
C THR A 180 0.84 -8.69 -7.91
N THR A 181 0.70 -8.58 -6.61
CA THR A 181 1.75 -8.24 -5.64
C THR A 181 1.69 -9.20 -4.45
N THR A 182 2.53 -8.98 -3.45
CA THR A 182 2.38 -9.53 -2.10
C THR A 182 2.19 -8.39 -1.09
N PRO A 183 1.52 -8.58 0.04
CA PRO A 183 1.41 -7.55 1.07
C PRO A 183 2.76 -6.95 1.46
N HIS A 184 3.77 -7.79 1.65
CA HIS A 184 5.13 -7.37 1.99
C HIS A 184 5.74 -6.47 0.90
N ALA A 185 5.68 -6.89 -0.38
CA ALA A 185 6.22 -6.11 -1.49
C ALA A 185 5.50 -4.76 -1.65
N ALA A 186 4.16 -4.76 -1.54
CA ALA A 186 3.38 -3.52 -1.63
C ALA A 186 3.70 -2.53 -0.50
N ALA A 187 3.82 -3.03 0.75
CA ALA A 187 4.19 -2.19 1.90
C ALA A 187 5.61 -1.62 1.74
N GLN A 188 6.59 -2.44 1.37
CA GLN A 188 7.96 -1.99 1.13
C GLN A 188 8.03 -0.95 0.00
N SER A 189 7.34 -1.19 -1.12
CA SER A 189 7.30 -0.25 -2.24
C SER A 189 6.67 1.08 -1.85
N LEU A 190 5.56 1.06 -1.11
CA LEU A 190 4.93 2.27 -0.60
C LEU A 190 5.88 3.04 0.33
N GLN A 191 6.54 2.36 1.27
CA GLN A 191 7.54 2.97 2.15
C GLN A 191 8.68 3.61 1.36
N GLN A 192 9.22 2.90 0.38
CA GLN A 192 10.31 3.39 -0.47
C GLN A 192 9.90 4.64 -1.26
N LEU A 193 8.66 4.73 -1.71
CA LEU A 193 8.15 5.85 -2.49
C LEU A 193 7.79 7.07 -1.63
N LEU A 194 7.24 6.87 -0.42
CA LEU A 194 6.81 7.98 0.43
C LEU A 194 7.87 8.44 1.45
N MET A 195 8.85 7.59 1.79
CA MET A 195 9.90 7.90 2.77
C MET A 195 11.32 7.75 2.23
N GLY A 196 11.53 6.87 1.26
CA GLY A 196 12.84 6.54 0.72
C GLY A 196 13.37 7.59 -0.27
N PRO A 197 14.56 7.35 -0.83
CA PRO A 197 15.24 8.28 -1.73
C PRO A 197 14.81 8.18 -3.20
N THR A 198 13.82 7.33 -3.54
CA THR A 198 13.38 7.11 -4.93
C THR A 198 12.86 8.40 -5.58
N LEU A 199 12.10 9.19 -4.82
CA LEU A 199 11.54 10.46 -5.27
C LEU A 199 12.14 11.61 -4.48
N SER A 200 12.20 12.80 -5.08
CA SER A 200 12.52 14.04 -4.39
C SER A 200 11.49 14.36 -3.31
N ALA A 201 11.83 15.26 -2.38
CA ALA A 201 10.89 15.68 -1.33
C ALA A 201 9.58 16.25 -1.91
N GLY A 202 9.66 17.04 -2.99
CA GLY A 202 8.46 17.60 -3.64
C GLY A 202 7.58 16.55 -4.30
N SER A 203 8.18 15.56 -4.97
CA SER A 203 7.42 14.46 -5.57
C SER A 203 6.80 13.53 -4.53
N ARG A 204 7.50 13.27 -3.41
CA ARG A 204 6.92 12.54 -2.28
C ARG A 204 5.73 13.26 -1.67
N GLU A 205 5.85 14.56 -1.46
CA GLU A 205 4.75 15.40 -0.96
C GLU A 205 3.55 15.38 -1.91
N GLN A 206 3.80 15.50 -3.22
CA GLN A 206 2.75 15.46 -4.23
C GLN A 206 2.02 14.12 -4.24
N LEU A 207 2.75 12.99 -4.22
CA LEU A 207 2.16 11.65 -4.15
C LEU A 207 1.37 11.45 -2.86
N THR A 208 1.92 11.86 -1.73
CA THR A 208 1.25 11.80 -0.43
C THR A 208 -0.05 12.60 -0.46
N THR A 209 -0.02 13.83 -0.99
CA THR A 209 -1.20 14.69 -1.09
C THR A 209 -2.31 14.05 -1.90
N TRP A 210 -2.00 13.44 -3.06
CA TRP A 210 -3.02 12.73 -3.84
C TRP A 210 -3.62 11.56 -3.05
N MET A 211 -2.79 10.78 -2.34
CA MET A 211 -3.25 9.64 -1.54
C MET A 211 -4.05 10.06 -0.29
N GLU A 212 -3.69 11.16 0.38
CA GLU A 212 -4.45 11.72 1.50
C GLU A 212 -5.86 12.15 1.08
N ASN A 213 -6.02 12.57 -0.18
CA ASN A 213 -7.27 12.99 -0.77
C ASN A 213 -8.12 11.85 -1.36
N ASP A 214 -7.81 10.58 -1.08
CA ASP A 214 -8.67 9.43 -1.48
C ASP A 214 -10.10 9.63 -0.97
N LYS A 215 -11.09 9.47 -1.87
CA LYS A 215 -12.53 9.66 -1.61
C LYS A 215 -13.30 8.33 -1.56
N VAL A 216 -12.63 7.20 -1.76
CA VAL A 216 -13.27 5.88 -1.86
C VAL A 216 -12.83 4.91 -0.76
N ALA A 217 -12.14 5.42 0.27
CA ALA A 217 -11.56 4.63 1.35
C ALA A 217 -12.26 4.78 2.72
N ASP A 218 -13.25 5.66 2.86
CA ASP A 218 -13.84 6.05 4.15
C ASP A 218 -14.35 4.88 5.00
N ALA A 219 -14.86 3.83 4.35
CA ALA A 219 -15.39 2.63 5.04
C ALA A 219 -14.31 1.59 5.42
N LEU A 220 -13.03 1.87 5.19
CA LEU A 220 -11.91 0.96 5.45
C LEU A 220 -11.07 1.46 6.65
N LEU A 221 -9.75 1.53 6.50
CA LEU A 221 -8.84 1.97 7.57
C LEU A 221 -9.21 3.35 8.13
N ARG A 222 -9.69 4.28 7.27
CA ARG A 222 -10.09 5.63 7.69
C ARG A 222 -11.14 5.62 8.79
N SER A 223 -12.09 4.68 8.75
CA SER A 223 -13.15 4.57 9.75
C SER A 223 -12.66 4.19 11.16
N ALA A 224 -11.47 3.61 11.25
CA ALA A 224 -10.87 3.16 12.51
C ALA A 224 -9.87 4.17 13.09
N LEU A 225 -9.48 5.21 12.32
CA LEU A 225 -8.45 6.14 12.76
C LEU A 225 -8.97 7.13 13.82
N PRO A 226 -8.22 7.34 14.92
CA PRO A 226 -8.52 8.39 15.87
C PRO A 226 -8.39 9.80 15.25
N GLU A 227 -9.04 10.76 15.87
CA GLU A 227 -8.90 12.18 15.50
C GLU A 227 -7.43 12.62 15.58
N GLY A 228 -7.00 13.39 14.57
CA GLY A 228 -5.63 13.91 14.47
C GLY A 228 -4.63 12.98 13.79
N TRP A 229 -4.99 11.73 13.51
CA TRP A 229 -4.15 10.87 12.69
C TRP A 229 -4.32 11.19 11.21
N ARG A 230 -3.20 11.19 10.47
CA ARG A 230 -3.21 11.38 9.00
C ARG A 230 -3.07 10.03 8.32
N ILE A 231 -3.65 9.92 7.13
CA ILE A 231 -3.52 8.72 6.29
C ILE A 231 -3.39 9.11 4.82
N ALA A 232 -2.44 8.49 4.15
CA ALA A 232 -2.33 8.45 2.69
C ALA A 232 -2.60 7.01 2.26
N ASP A 233 -3.65 6.76 1.50
CA ASP A 233 -4.05 5.40 1.18
C ASP A 233 -4.54 5.25 -0.27
N LYS A 234 -4.63 4.00 -0.72
CA LYS A 234 -5.28 3.61 -1.96
C LYS A 234 -5.94 2.25 -1.81
N THR A 235 -7.21 2.19 -2.20
CA THR A 235 -7.98 0.95 -2.19
C THR A 235 -7.91 0.21 -3.53
N GLY A 236 -8.19 -1.09 -3.49
CA GLY A 236 -8.41 -1.92 -4.67
C GLY A 236 -9.62 -2.85 -4.49
N ALA A 237 -10.27 -3.19 -5.60
CA ALA A 237 -11.34 -4.18 -5.65
C ALA A 237 -11.33 -4.87 -7.03
N GLY A 238 -11.69 -6.15 -7.07
CA GLY A 238 -11.69 -6.94 -8.31
C GLY A 238 -12.54 -8.19 -8.19
N GLY A 239 -12.40 -9.07 -9.15
CA GLY A 239 -13.05 -10.37 -9.19
C GLY A 239 -12.61 -11.29 -8.05
N HIS A 240 -13.32 -12.41 -7.91
CA HIS A 240 -13.03 -13.46 -6.91
C HIS A 240 -12.85 -12.95 -5.49
N GLY A 241 -13.66 -11.95 -5.10
CA GLY A 241 -13.61 -11.40 -3.74
C GLY A 241 -12.40 -10.53 -3.44
N ALA A 242 -11.64 -10.09 -4.44
CA ALA A 242 -10.51 -9.21 -4.23
C ALA A 242 -10.94 -7.88 -3.61
N ARG A 243 -10.29 -7.52 -2.51
CA ARG A 243 -10.41 -6.24 -1.81
C ARG A 243 -9.08 -5.93 -1.15
N SER A 244 -8.60 -4.71 -1.30
CA SER A 244 -7.28 -4.35 -0.78
C SER A 244 -7.19 -2.89 -0.37
N ILE A 245 -6.19 -2.59 0.45
CA ILE A 245 -5.76 -1.24 0.77
C ILE A 245 -4.26 -1.25 1.03
N ILE A 246 -3.55 -0.26 0.51
CA ILE A 246 -2.21 0.11 0.94
C ILE A 246 -2.29 1.50 1.57
N ALA A 247 -1.60 1.70 2.67
CA ALA A 247 -1.65 2.96 3.40
C ALA A 247 -0.34 3.28 4.12
N MET A 248 -0.09 4.57 4.28
CA MET A 248 0.82 5.10 5.29
C MET A 248 0.01 5.96 6.24
N VAL A 249 0.15 5.68 7.54
CA VAL A 249 -0.56 6.36 8.61
C VAL A 249 0.44 7.09 9.49
N TRP A 250 0.13 8.33 9.88
CA TRP A 250 0.95 9.13 10.78
C TRP A 250 0.21 9.37 12.10
N PRO A 251 0.54 8.61 13.16
CA PRO A 251 0.10 8.96 14.51
C PRO A 251 0.72 10.29 14.94
N PRO A 252 0.04 11.13 15.73
CA PRO A 252 0.48 12.51 16.02
C PRO A 252 1.85 12.65 16.69
N ALA A 253 2.30 11.66 17.44
CA ALA A 253 3.54 11.71 18.23
C ALA A 253 4.52 10.59 17.91
N SER A 254 4.29 9.81 16.84
CA SER A 254 5.07 8.63 16.48
C SER A 254 5.55 8.70 15.03
N GLN A 255 6.47 7.81 14.68
CA GLN A 255 6.85 7.61 13.27
C GLN A 255 5.70 6.97 12.49
N PRO A 256 5.68 7.09 11.16
CA PRO A 256 4.61 6.52 10.36
C PRO A 256 4.59 4.99 10.40
N VAL A 257 3.38 4.46 10.22
CA VAL A 257 3.11 3.03 10.07
C VAL A 257 2.72 2.74 8.64
N VAL A 258 3.36 1.77 8.01
CA VAL A 258 3.07 1.32 6.64
C VAL A 258 2.19 0.07 6.71
N ILE A 259 1.11 0.06 5.95
CA ILE A 259 0.09 -0.98 6.00
C ILE A 259 -0.23 -1.45 4.59
N ALA A 260 -0.28 -2.77 4.40
CA ALA A 260 -0.82 -3.40 3.20
C ALA A 260 -1.76 -4.55 3.62
N ILE A 261 -3.02 -4.50 3.19
CA ILE A 261 -4.02 -5.52 3.45
C ILE A 261 -4.62 -5.95 2.12
N TYR A 262 -4.63 -7.24 1.86
CA TYR A 262 -5.16 -7.84 0.65
C TYR A 262 -6.07 -9.03 0.97
N MET A 263 -7.19 -9.12 0.27
CA MET A 263 -8.15 -10.22 0.36
C MET A 263 -8.43 -10.77 -1.03
N ALA A 264 -8.66 -12.08 -1.12
CA ALA A 264 -9.05 -12.76 -2.35
C ALA A 264 -9.75 -14.08 -2.07
N GLU A 265 -10.36 -14.65 -3.11
CA GLU A 265 -10.92 -16.02 -3.10
C GLU A 265 -12.04 -16.20 -2.07
N ASN A 266 -12.91 -15.19 -1.90
CA ASN A 266 -14.07 -15.25 -1.01
C ASN A 266 -15.33 -14.74 -1.72
N ASP A 267 -16.49 -15.20 -1.23
CA ASP A 267 -17.81 -14.81 -1.72
C ASP A 267 -18.54 -13.81 -0.78
N ALA A 268 -17.81 -13.25 0.19
CA ALA A 268 -18.37 -12.27 1.14
C ALA A 268 -18.84 -11.00 0.40
N SER A 269 -19.81 -10.32 1.00
CA SER A 269 -20.29 -9.05 0.43
C SER A 269 -19.19 -7.98 0.44
N PHE A 270 -19.35 -6.97 -0.42
CA PHE A 270 -18.41 -5.84 -0.45
C PHE A 270 -18.37 -5.12 0.90
N ALA A 271 -19.52 -5.02 1.58
CA ALA A 271 -19.62 -4.41 2.91
C ALA A 271 -18.88 -5.23 3.97
N ASP A 272 -19.01 -6.56 3.97
CA ASP A 272 -18.31 -7.43 4.93
C ASP A 272 -16.79 -7.38 4.76
N ARG A 273 -16.31 -7.31 3.51
CA ARG A 273 -14.88 -7.11 3.22
C ARG A 273 -14.37 -5.76 3.69
N ASN A 274 -15.14 -4.69 3.50
CA ASN A 274 -14.80 -3.36 4.03
C ASN A 274 -14.73 -3.37 5.55
N GLN A 275 -15.74 -3.97 6.20
CA GLN A 275 -15.78 -4.09 7.65
C GLN A 275 -14.57 -4.86 8.20
N ALA A 276 -14.17 -5.95 7.57
CA ALA A 276 -13.00 -6.72 7.99
C ALA A 276 -11.70 -5.87 7.92
N ILE A 277 -11.53 -5.04 6.88
CA ILE A 277 -10.39 -4.11 6.81
C ILE A 277 -10.47 -3.06 7.93
N ALA A 278 -11.65 -2.53 8.23
CA ALA A 278 -11.83 -1.59 9.33
C ALA A 278 -11.52 -2.21 10.70
N GLU A 279 -11.95 -3.45 10.96
CA GLU A 279 -11.63 -4.20 12.18
C GLU A 279 -10.13 -4.45 12.34
N ILE A 280 -9.45 -4.86 11.26
CA ILE A 280 -7.98 -5.00 11.25
C ILE A 280 -7.32 -3.64 11.51
N GLY A 281 -7.85 -2.56 10.91
CA GLY A 281 -7.39 -1.20 11.15
C GLY A 281 -7.51 -0.78 12.62
N ALA A 282 -8.61 -1.11 13.28
CA ALA A 282 -8.81 -0.84 14.71
C ALA A 282 -7.79 -1.59 15.58
N ALA A 283 -7.51 -2.86 15.26
CA ALA A 283 -6.48 -3.63 15.96
C ALA A 283 -5.06 -3.05 15.76
N ILE A 284 -4.76 -2.55 14.55
CA ILE A 284 -3.49 -1.84 14.28
C ILE A 284 -3.40 -0.57 15.12
N VAL A 285 -4.46 0.27 15.12
CA VAL A 285 -4.49 1.52 15.89
C VAL A 285 -4.32 1.25 17.39
N GLU A 286 -4.99 0.23 17.94
CA GLU A 286 -4.84 -0.18 19.33
C GLU A 286 -3.38 -0.56 19.67
N THR A 287 -2.72 -1.25 18.74
CA THR A 287 -1.35 -1.75 18.95
C THR A 287 -0.30 -0.65 18.85
N VAL A 288 -0.40 0.22 17.83
CA VAL A 288 0.64 1.24 17.56
C VAL A 288 0.33 2.60 18.20
N GLY A 289 -0.87 2.79 18.74
CA GLY A 289 -1.30 4.02 19.40
C GLY A 289 -0.99 4.08 20.89
N ASN A 290 -0.51 2.98 21.48
CA ASN A 290 -0.10 2.88 22.89
C ASN A 290 1.41 3.02 22.99
#